data_6b546b86074609acf879b6dbb0de99b5
#
_entry.id   6b546b86074609acf879b6dbb0de99b5
#
_cell.length_a   1.000
_cell.length_b   1.000
_cell.length_c   1.000
_cell.angle_alpha   90.00
_cell.angle_beta   90.00
_cell.angle_gamma   90.00
#
_symmetry.space_group_name_H-M   'P 1'
#
loop_
_entity.id
_entity.type
_entity.pdbx_description
1 polymer ?
#
loop_
_entity_poly.entity_id
_entity_poly.type
_entity_poly.pdbx_seq_one_letter_code
_entity_poly.pdbx_strand_id
1 'polypeptide(L)'
;VNRPLDTGDHADFRADRLLDVLVPTRDRPAELAVTLSGLAAQEGVPGFGVVVSDQSDGDPGYAHPAAATMVRALRYRGHPVLLTRRLPRRGLAEHRAALLAASTARYVLFLDDDVWLEPGALSRLVTAIQELGCGFVGNGVHGLSYLDDVRPQTHRHYREWNGRPVPERIRPGTPEWDRAQIHSAANLLHVTTALEVPAGSWRAYQVSWIGGCVLYDRAKLVECGGFDFWRRVPERHQGEDVAAQLTVLARHGGAGVLPSGAYHLESPTTVTERDVEAWEALM
;
A
#
# COMPACT_ATOMS: atom_id res chain seq x y z
N VAL A 1 -3.41 8.03 33.70
CA VAL A 1 -3.71 6.61 33.46
C VAL A 1 -4.34 6.51 32.08
N ASN A 2 -3.64 5.91 31.12
CA ASN A 2 -4.18 5.73 29.77
C ASN A 2 -5.31 4.70 29.80
N ARG A 3 -6.48 5.12 29.34
CA ARG A 3 -7.61 4.17 29.14
C ARG A 3 -7.23 3.20 28.02
N PRO A 4 -7.44 1.87 28.18
CA PRO A 4 -7.19 0.89 27.13
C PRO A 4 -7.90 1.28 25.82
N LEU A 5 -7.28 0.93 24.69
CA LEU A 5 -7.94 1.08 23.39
C LEU A 5 -9.04 0.04 23.26
N ASP A 6 -10.21 0.49 22.82
CA ASP A 6 -11.20 -0.39 22.26
C ASP A 6 -10.70 -0.93 20.92
N THR A 7 -10.80 -2.24 20.68
CA THR A 7 -10.38 -2.87 19.42
C THR A 7 -11.32 -2.55 18.25
N GLY A 8 -12.53 -2.05 18.54
CA GLY A 8 -13.59 -1.85 17.55
C GLY A 8 -14.38 -3.12 17.29
N ASP A 9 -15.62 -2.98 16.86
CA ASP A 9 -16.47 -4.11 16.45
C ASP A 9 -16.34 -4.34 14.94
N HIS A 10 -16.12 -5.60 14.54
CA HIS A 10 -16.10 -6.01 13.15
C HIS A 10 -17.43 -5.75 12.43
N ALA A 11 -18.56 -5.84 13.14
CA ALA A 11 -19.88 -5.57 12.58
C ALA A 11 -20.04 -4.08 12.24
N ASP A 12 -19.67 -3.20 13.17
CA ASP A 12 -19.70 -1.75 12.98
C ASP A 12 -18.70 -1.28 11.91
N PHE A 13 -17.57 -2.00 11.76
CA PHE A 13 -16.57 -1.68 10.75
C PHE A 13 -17.03 -2.01 9.32
N ARG A 14 -17.96 -2.95 9.13
CA ARG A 14 -18.46 -3.40 7.81
C ARG A 14 -19.51 -2.48 7.16
N ALA A 15 -19.62 -1.23 7.56
CA ALA A 15 -20.47 -0.27 6.85
C ALA A 15 -19.95 0.02 5.44
N ASP A 16 -20.87 0.29 4.48
CA ASP A 16 -20.50 0.67 3.12
C ASP A 16 -19.67 1.95 3.13
N ARG A 17 -18.42 1.83 2.73
CA ARG A 17 -17.48 2.94 2.57
C ARG A 17 -16.82 2.93 1.21
N LEU A 18 -16.38 4.11 0.81
CA LEU A 18 -15.62 4.26 -0.43
C LEU A 18 -14.25 3.59 -0.31
N LEU A 19 -13.58 3.74 0.83
CA LEU A 19 -12.18 3.38 1.04
C LEU A 19 -11.95 2.81 2.43
N ASP A 20 -11.17 1.73 2.51
CA ASP A 20 -10.51 1.26 3.71
C ASP A 20 -8.98 1.19 3.48
N VAL A 21 -8.21 1.62 4.48
CA VAL A 21 -6.75 1.49 4.53
C VAL A 21 -6.39 0.27 5.38
N LEU A 22 -5.62 -0.64 4.81
CA LEU A 22 -5.25 -1.93 5.37
C LEU A 22 -3.76 -1.92 5.71
N VAL A 23 -3.44 -1.93 7.00
CA VAL A 23 -2.07 -1.79 7.51
C VAL A 23 -1.65 -3.08 8.22
N PRO A 24 -0.82 -3.92 7.58
CA PRO A 24 -0.13 -5.01 8.28
C PRO A 24 0.99 -4.43 9.12
N THR A 25 1.17 -4.91 10.35
CA THR A 25 2.29 -4.47 11.21
C THR A 25 2.86 -5.62 12.03
N ARG A 26 4.15 -5.51 12.38
CA ARG A 26 4.82 -6.43 13.26
C ARG A 26 6.04 -5.78 13.89
N ASP A 27 6.07 -5.74 15.23
CA ASP A 27 7.22 -5.30 16.04
C ASP A 27 7.74 -3.88 15.68
N ARG A 28 6.86 -3.00 15.14
CA ARG A 28 7.18 -1.65 14.66
C ARG A 28 6.21 -0.59 15.20
N PRO A 29 6.12 -0.41 16.53
CA PRO A 29 5.15 0.52 17.11
C PRO A 29 5.42 2.00 16.79
N ALA A 30 6.68 2.38 16.58
CA ALA A 30 7.07 3.75 16.27
C ALA A 30 6.71 4.09 14.80
N GLU A 31 7.08 3.21 13.88
CA GLU A 31 6.77 3.32 12.46
C GLU A 31 5.26 3.35 12.24
N LEU A 32 4.53 2.43 12.87
CA LEU A 32 3.07 2.42 12.84
C LEU A 32 2.48 3.76 13.30
N ALA A 33 3.01 4.35 14.37
CA ALA A 33 2.54 5.64 14.84
C ALA A 33 2.73 6.76 13.80
N VAL A 34 3.86 6.75 13.10
CA VAL A 34 4.15 7.72 12.02
C VAL A 34 3.23 7.49 10.83
N THR A 35 3.04 6.25 10.39
CA THR A 35 2.10 5.91 9.31
C THR A 35 0.67 6.36 9.64
N LEU A 36 0.19 6.05 10.84
CA LEU A 36 -1.13 6.48 11.32
C LEU A 36 -1.24 8.01 11.43
N SER A 37 -0.14 8.72 11.73
CA SER A 37 -0.14 10.19 11.75
C SER A 37 -0.35 10.78 10.37
N GLY A 38 0.27 10.21 9.33
CA GLY A 38 0.05 10.58 7.93
C GLY A 38 -1.40 10.34 7.51
N LEU A 39 -2.01 9.23 7.93
CA LEU A 39 -3.44 8.96 7.68
C LEU A 39 -4.34 9.97 8.42
N ALA A 40 -4.02 10.30 9.67
CA ALA A 40 -4.78 11.29 10.42
C ALA A 40 -4.69 12.71 9.83
N ALA A 41 -3.66 13.00 9.05
CA ALA A 41 -3.46 14.28 8.38
C ALA A 41 -4.08 14.34 6.97
N GLN A 42 -4.72 13.28 6.48
CA GLN A 42 -5.29 13.29 5.13
C GLN A 42 -6.41 14.29 4.95
N GLU A 43 -6.44 14.92 3.78
CA GLU A 43 -7.38 15.95 3.37
C GLU A 43 -8.01 15.59 2.00
N GLY A 44 -9.18 16.15 1.72
CA GLY A 44 -9.83 16.03 0.41
C GLY A 44 -10.37 14.64 0.09
N VAL A 45 -10.41 13.72 1.05
CA VAL A 45 -10.99 12.38 0.90
C VAL A 45 -12.19 12.23 1.83
N PRO A 46 -13.29 11.58 1.39
CA PRO A 46 -14.39 11.21 2.27
C PRO A 46 -13.91 10.36 3.45
N GLY A 47 -14.73 10.23 4.51
CA GLY A 47 -14.41 9.35 5.64
C GLY A 47 -13.99 7.96 5.17
N PHE A 48 -12.85 7.48 5.64
CA PHE A 48 -12.30 6.17 5.31
C PHE A 48 -12.12 5.33 6.58
N GLY A 49 -12.15 4.02 6.45
CA GLY A 49 -11.82 3.10 7.53
C GLY A 49 -10.34 2.77 7.57
N VAL A 50 -9.84 2.37 8.73
CA VAL A 50 -8.47 1.87 8.90
C VAL A 50 -8.51 0.52 9.61
N VAL A 51 -7.93 -0.50 9.01
CA VAL A 51 -7.73 -1.82 9.63
C VAL A 51 -6.26 -1.96 9.94
N VAL A 52 -5.91 -2.06 11.22
CA VAL A 52 -4.55 -2.42 11.64
C VAL A 52 -4.56 -3.87 12.09
N SER A 53 -3.78 -4.70 11.43
CA SER A 53 -3.60 -6.10 11.81
C SER A 53 -2.18 -6.34 12.28
N ASP A 54 -2.04 -6.78 13.53
CA ASP A 54 -0.75 -6.91 14.21
C ASP A 54 -0.34 -8.38 14.35
N GLN A 55 0.93 -8.65 14.05
CA GLN A 55 1.58 -9.96 14.17
C GLN A 55 2.77 -9.94 15.13
N SER A 56 2.88 -8.97 16.02
CA SER A 56 3.93 -8.90 17.04
C SER A 56 3.84 -10.08 18.00
N ASP A 57 5.01 -10.54 18.47
CA ASP A 57 5.08 -11.65 19.46
C ASP A 57 4.68 -11.19 20.86
N GLY A 58 5.06 -9.95 21.24
CA GLY A 58 4.73 -9.30 22.50
C GLY A 58 3.39 -8.56 22.48
N ASP A 59 3.34 -7.42 23.13
CA ASP A 59 2.21 -6.51 23.06
C ASP A 59 2.03 -5.99 21.63
N PRO A 60 0.79 -5.84 21.14
CA PRO A 60 0.57 -5.35 19.79
C PRO A 60 1.07 -3.90 19.64
N GLY A 61 1.70 -3.59 18.50
CA GLY A 61 2.27 -2.27 18.21
C GLY A 61 1.27 -1.12 18.38
N TYR A 62 0.00 -1.36 18.07
CA TYR A 62 -1.06 -0.36 18.26
C TYR A 62 -1.37 -0.05 19.75
N ALA A 63 -0.92 -0.88 20.70
CA ALA A 63 -1.04 -0.61 22.13
C ALA A 63 0.02 0.38 22.65
N HIS A 64 1.11 0.58 21.89
CA HIS A 64 2.13 1.55 22.22
C HIS A 64 1.52 2.98 22.31
N PRO A 65 1.87 3.80 23.32
CA PRO A 65 1.22 5.09 23.58
C PRO A 65 1.12 6.02 22.37
N ALA A 66 2.18 6.08 21.55
CA ALA A 66 2.19 6.92 20.34
C ALA A 66 1.17 6.43 19.29
N ALA A 67 1.21 5.13 18.94
CA ALA A 67 0.27 4.54 17.99
C ALA A 67 -1.17 4.62 18.50
N ALA A 68 -1.39 4.31 19.79
CA ALA A 68 -2.69 4.43 20.44
C ALA A 68 -3.25 5.85 20.38
N THR A 69 -2.40 6.86 20.47
CA THR A 69 -2.80 8.27 20.34
C THR A 69 -3.26 8.57 18.92
N MET A 70 -2.56 8.07 17.91
CA MET A 70 -2.95 8.25 16.50
C MET A 70 -4.26 7.52 16.18
N VAL A 71 -4.48 6.32 16.72
CA VAL A 71 -5.78 5.64 16.62
C VAL A 71 -6.92 6.49 17.19
N ARG A 72 -6.71 7.12 18.36
CA ARG A 72 -7.71 8.02 18.94
C ARG A 72 -7.93 9.26 18.07
N ALA A 73 -6.85 9.82 17.49
CA ALA A 73 -6.93 10.97 16.60
C ALA A 73 -7.74 10.66 15.34
N LEU A 74 -7.52 9.50 14.71
CA LEU A 74 -8.31 9.02 13.58
C LEU A 74 -9.79 8.90 13.93
N ARG A 75 -10.11 8.23 15.05
CA ARG A 75 -11.50 8.09 15.52
C ARG A 75 -12.16 9.43 15.85
N TYR A 76 -11.42 10.33 16.48
CA TYR A 76 -11.91 11.69 16.77
C TYR A 76 -12.25 12.48 15.50
N ARG A 77 -11.50 12.22 14.40
CA ARG A 77 -11.77 12.81 13.08
C ARG A 77 -12.86 12.08 12.29
N GLY A 78 -13.50 11.06 12.87
CA GLY A 78 -14.60 10.32 12.27
C GLY A 78 -14.16 9.16 11.37
N HIS A 79 -12.89 8.75 11.43
CA HIS A 79 -12.38 7.57 10.73
C HIS A 79 -12.48 6.33 11.64
N PRO A 80 -13.36 5.35 11.35
CA PRO A 80 -13.42 4.14 12.14
C PRO A 80 -12.10 3.35 12.02
N VAL A 81 -11.63 2.82 13.15
CA VAL A 81 -10.40 2.03 13.21
C VAL A 81 -10.71 0.68 13.84
N LEU A 82 -10.45 -0.39 13.09
CA LEU A 82 -10.49 -1.78 13.53
C LEU A 82 -9.07 -2.24 13.86
N LEU A 83 -8.86 -2.71 15.08
CA LEU A 83 -7.59 -3.25 15.55
C LEU A 83 -7.73 -4.77 15.71
N THR A 84 -6.89 -5.51 15.03
CA THR A 84 -6.89 -6.98 15.07
C THR A 84 -5.51 -7.51 15.41
N ARG A 85 -5.47 -8.72 15.95
CA ARG A 85 -4.24 -9.48 16.16
C ARG A 85 -4.33 -10.77 15.36
N ARG A 86 -3.26 -11.09 14.59
CA ARG A 86 -3.27 -12.24 13.70
C ARG A 86 -2.13 -13.20 14.01
N LEU A 87 -2.41 -14.17 14.87
CA LEU A 87 -1.48 -15.23 15.26
C LEU A 87 -2.17 -16.61 15.14
N PRO A 88 -1.44 -17.71 14.87
CA PRO A 88 -0.02 -17.73 14.52
C PRO A 88 0.24 -17.11 13.14
N ARG A 89 1.47 -16.64 12.90
CA ARG A 89 1.89 -16.12 11.59
C ARG A 89 1.95 -17.25 10.55
N ARG A 90 1.44 -16.96 9.34
CA ARG A 90 1.44 -17.88 8.19
C ARG A 90 1.95 -17.22 6.91
N GLY A 91 2.86 -16.26 7.06
CA GLY A 91 3.40 -15.46 5.97
C GLY A 91 2.58 -14.21 5.65
N LEU A 92 3.20 -13.32 4.87
CA LEU A 92 2.64 -12.00 4.59
C LEU A 92 1.43 -12.07 3.64
N ALA A 93 1.40 -13.03 2.70
CA ALA A 93 0.24 -13.23 1.82
C ALA A 93 -1.03 -13.61 2.63
N GLU A 94 -0.92 -14.48 3.64
CA GLU A 94 -2.05 -14.81 4.53
C GLU A 94 -2.50 -13.59 5.33
N HIS A 95 -1.56 -12.79 5.81
CA HIS A 95 -1.84 -11.57 6.54
C HIS A 95 -2.63 -10.56 5.69
N ARG A 96 -2.19 -10.33 4.42
CA ARG A 96 -2.91 -9.48 3.47
C ARG A 96 -4.27 -10.06 3.08
N ALA A 97 -4.40 -11.39 2.95
CA ALA A 97 -5.70 -12.03 2.72
C ALA A 97 -6.69 -11.78 3.88
N ALA A 98 -6.21 -11.88 5.12
CA ALA A 98 -7.03 -11.60 6.31
C ALA A 98 -7.44 -10.12 6.39
N LEU A 99 -6.55 -9.20 6.08
CA LEU A 99 -6.84 -7.75 5.98
C LEU A 99 -7.90 -7.47 4.90
N LEU A 100 -7.75 -8.07 3.71
CA LEU A 100 -8.73 -7.93 2.63
C LEU A 100 -10.12 -8.44 3.03
N ALA A 101 -10.18 -9.56 3.75
CA ALA A 101 -11.43 -10.14 4.25
C ALA A 101 -12.11 -9.30 5.34
N ALA A 102 -11.36 -8.45 6.04
CA ALA A 102 -11.91 -7.54 7.06
C ALA A 102 -12.61 -6.31 6.46
N SER A 103 -12.39 -6.01 5.17
CA SER A 103 -12.96 -4.84 4.48
C SER A 103 -14.10 -5.22 3.54
N THR A 104 -15.12 -4.35 3.46
CA THR A 104 -16.19 -4.38 2.44
C THR A 104 -16.20 -3.14 1.56
N ALA A 105 -15.26 -2.21 1.76
CA ALA A 105 -15.16 -0.97 1.00
C ALA A 105 -14.98 -1.21 -0.50
N ARG A 106 -15.40 -0.25 -1.32
CA ARG A 106 -15.23 -0.30 -2.77
C ARG A 106 -13.76 -0.34 -3.19
N TYR A 107 -12.93 0.46 -2.52
CA TYR A 107 -11.48 0.50 -2.72
C TYR A 107 -10.76 0.09 -1.44
N VAL A 108 -9.64 -0.58 -1.57
CA VAL A 108 -8.77 -0.95 -0.46
C VAL A 108 -7.35 -0.50 -0.74
N LEU A 109 -6.78 0.28 0.17
CA LEU A 109 -5.37 0.67 0.14
C LEU A 109 -4.58 -0.26 1.04
N PHE A 110 -3.67 -1.05 0.48
CA PHE A 110 -2.61 -1.68 1.27
C PHE A 110 -1.50 -0.66 1.48
N LEU A 111 -1.22 -0.36 2.74
CA LEU A 111 -0.21 0.61 3.16
C LEU A 111 0.72 -0.07 4.16
N ASP A 112 2.01 -0.07 3.89
CA ASP A 112 3.00 -0.63 4.81
C ASP A 112 3.15 0.27 6.06
N ASP A 113 3.50 -0.33 7.20
CA ASP A 113 3.53 0.31 8.50
C ASP A 113 4.70 1.31 8.70
N ASP A 114 5.57 1.42 7.70
CA ASP A 114 6.70 2.34 7.63
C ASP A 114 6.62 3.34 6.46
N VAL A 115 5.41 3.63 6.01
CA VAL A 115 5.15 4.62 4.95
C VAL A 115 4.33 5.78 5.49
N TRP A 116 4.89 7.00 5.44
CA TRP A 116 4.17 8.22 5.73
C TRP A 116 3.59 8.84 4.46
N LEU A 117 2.31 9.24 4.52
CA LEU A 117 1.62 9.90 3.41
C LEU A 117 1.47 11.39 3.68
N GLU A 118 1.84 12.22 2.70
CA GLU A 118 1.57 13.65 2.74
C GLU A 118 0.06 13.95 2.66
N PRO A 119 -0.41 15.10 3.20
CA PRO A 119 -1.80 15.52 3.03
C PRO A 119 -2.22 15.55 1.55
N GLY A 120 -3.39 14.99 1.23
CA GLY A 120 -3.91 14.92 -0.13
C GLY A 120 -3.43 13.72 -0.97
N ALA A 121 -2.45 12.94 -0.53
CA ALA A 121 -2.00 11.74 -1.26
C ALA A 121 -3.13 10.73 -1.44
N LEU A 122 -3.96 10.54 -0.42
CA LEU A 122 -5.06 9.59 -0.45
C LEU A 122 -6.18 10.03 -1.40
N SER A 123 -6.52 11.32 -1.41
CA SER A 123 -7.53 11.87 -2.33
C SER A 123 -7.07 11.77 -3.78
N ARG A 124 -5.78 11.99 -4.05
CA ARG A 124 -5.17 11.84 -5.37
C ARG A 124 -5.28 10.40 -5.89
N LEU A 125 -4.97 9.40 -5.05
CA LEU A 125 -5.13 7.99 -5.41
C LEU A 125 -6.59 7.62 -5.70
N VAL A 126 -7.54 8.09 -4.87
CA VAL A 126 -8.97 7.83 -5.08
C VAL A 126 -9.46 8.45 -6.38
N THR A 127 -9.08 9.70 -6.67
CA THR A 127 -9.41 10.36 -7.92
C THR A 127 -8.82 9.58 -9.12
N ALA A 128 -7.54 9.21 -9.03
CA ALA A 128 -6.87 8.50 -10.11
C ALA A 128 -7.53 7.15 -10.42
N ILE A 129 -7.85 6.32 -9.42
CA ILE A 129 -8.47 5.01 -9.68
C ILE A 129 -9.89 5.16 -10.26
N GLN A 130 -10.63 6.18 -9.86
CA GLN A 130 -11.96 6.47 -10.39
C GLN A 130 -11.91 6.90 -11.86
N GLU A 131 -11.00 7.79 -12.23
CA GLU A 131 -10.86 8.31 -13.60
C GLU A 131 -10.26 7.27 -14.53
N LEU A 132 -9.23 6.53 -14.09
CA LEU A 132 -8.57 5.51 -14.89
C LEU A 132 -9.39 4.24 -15.05
N GLY A 133 -10.19 3.88 -14.04
CA GLY A 133 -11.03 2.68 -14.07
C GLY A 133 -10.24 1.37 -14.16
N CYS A 134 -8.96 1.36 -13.80
CA CYS A 134 -8.08 0.18 -13.83
C CYS A 134 -8.20 -0.68 -12.55
N GLY A 135 -7.39 -1.73 -12.43
CA GLY A 135 -7.44 -2.67 -11.31
C GLY A 135 -6.80 -2.12 -10.04
N PHE A 136 -5.72 -1.35 -10.20
CA PHE A 136 -5.04 -0.68 -9.10
C PHE A 136 -4.35 0.60 -9.54
N VAL A 137 -4.12 1.47 -8.59
CA VAL A 137 -3.16 2.59 -8.69
C VAL A 137 -2.28 2.59 -7.45
N GLY A 138 -1.09 3.17 -7.54
CA GLY A 138 -0.24 3.25 -6.36
C GLY A 138 0.76 4.39 -6.40
N ASN A 139 1.27 4.71 -5.23
CA ASN A 139 2.34 5.67 -5.03
C ASN A 139 3.64 4.92 -4.77
N GLY A 140 4.64 5.07 -5.63
CA GLY A 140 5.97 4.57 -5.35
C GLY A 140 6.56 5.29 -4.13
N VAL A 141 7.00 4.55 -3.13
CA VAL A 141 7.55 5.12 -1.90
C VAL A 141 8.96 5.65 -2.10
N HIS A 142 9.27 6.79 -1.50
CA HIS A 142 10.56 7.45 -1.62
C HIS A 142 11.40 7.27 -0.37
N GLY A 143 12.68 6.88 -0.54
CA GLY A 143 13.68 6.98 0.50
C GLY A 143 14.32 8.38 0.48
N LEU A 144 14.06 9.20 1.51
CA LEU A 144 14.54 10.59 1.55
C LEU A 144 16.06 10.71 1.79
N SER A 145 16.70 9.66 2.29
CA SER A 145 18.17 9.62 2.40
C SER A 145 18.86 9.58 1.03
N TYR A 146 18.10 9.31 -0.05
CA TYR A 146 18.61 9.24 -1.44
C TYR A 146 18.29 10.48 -2.27
N LEU A 147 17.93 11.62 -1.66
CA LEU A 147 17.58 12.84 -2.41
C LEU A 147 18.69 13.34 -3.33
N ASP A 148 19.94 13.20 -2.90
CA ASP A 148 21.11 13.63 -3.70
C ASP A 148 21.62 12.53 -4.64
N ASP A 149 21.05 11.31 -4.58
CA ASP A 149 21.44 10.18 -5.45
C ASP A 149 20.57 10.16 -6.72
N VAL A 150 20.90 11.04 -7.65
CA VAL A 150 20.20 11.12 -8.94
C VAL A 150 20.67 10.02 -9.88
N ARG A 151 19.74 9.20 -10.39
CA ARG A 151 20.00 8.02 -11.23
C ARG A 151 19.36 8.14 -12.62
N PRO A 152 19.90 8.98 -13.55
CA PRO A 152 19.28 9.21 -14.87
C PRO A 152 19.07 7.94 -15.68
N GLN A 153 19.95 6.93 -15.50
CA GLN A 153 19.84 5.62 -16.16
C GLN A 153 18.58 4.85 -15.75
N THR A 154 18.02 5.10 -14.57
CA THR A 154 16.77 4.47 -14.14
C THR A 154 15.55 5.29 -14.55
N HIS A 155 15.69 6.61 -14.71
CA HIS A 155 14.60 7.48 -15.16
C HIS A 155 14.08 7.09 -16.56
N ARG A 156 14.91 6.47 -17.41
CA ARG A 156 14.50 5.94 -18.73
C ARG A 156 13.36 4.89 -18.64
N HIS A 157 13.14 4.29 -17.49
CA HIS A 157 12.05 3.32 -17.27
C HIS A 157 10.71 3.98 -16.98
N TYR A 158 10.70 5.30 -16.76
CA TYR A 158 9.46 6.05 -16.67
C TYR A 158 8.75 6.09 -18.02
N ARG A 159 7.47 5.75 -18.03
CA ARG A 159 6.59 5.85 -19.20
C ARG A 159 5.23 6.33 -18.72
N GLU A 160 4.80 7.48 -19.21
CA GLU A 160 3.46 7.99 -18.92
C GLU A 160 2.39 7.18 -19.66
N TRP A 161 1.25 6.98 -19.03
CA TRP A 161 0.07 6.46 -19.72
C TRP A 161 -0.54 7.54 -20.60
N ASN A 162 -0.77 7.22 -21.87
CA ASN A 162 -1.56 8.05 -22.77
C ASN A 162 -3.01 7.56 -22.73
N GLY A 163 -3.79 8.06 -21.76
CA GLY A 163 -5.16 7.62 -21.51
C GLY A 163 -5.26 6.56 -20.41
N ARG A 164 -6.25 5.68 -20.51
CA ARG A 164 -6.50 4.66 -19.48
C ARG A 164 -5.51 3.50 -19.57
N PRO A 165 -5.04 2.98 -18.43
CA PRO A 165 -4.24 1.77 -18.39
C PRO A 165 -4.98 0.58 -19.05
N VAL A 166 -4.25 -0.18 -19.84
CA VAL A 166 -4.76 -1.40 -20.47
C VAL A 166 -4.17 -2.64 -19.77
N PRO A 167 -4.83 -3.81 -19.86
CA PRO A 167 -4.26 -5.06 -19.36
C PRO A 167 -2.90 -5.39 -19.98
N GLU A 168 -1.92 -5.72 -19.14
CA GLU A 168 -0.57 -6.09 -19.55
C GLU A 168 -0.13 -7.37 -18.84
N ARG A 169 0.42 -8.33 -19.58
CA ARG A 169 1.05 -9.54 -19.02
C ARG A 169 2.55 -9.34 -18.96
N ILE A 170 3.03 -8.94 -17.79
CA ILE A 170 4.44 -8.68 -17.54
C ILE A 170 5.12 -9.96 -17.05
N ARG A 171 6.35 -10.19 -17.52
CA ARG A 171 7.16 -11.35 -17.16
C ARG A 171 8.59 -10.92 -16.85
N PRO A 172 9.30 -11.64 -15.97
CA PRO A 172 10.72 -11.42 -15.73
C PRO A 172 11.53 -11.44 -17.02
N GLY A 173 12.53 -10.57 -17.10
CA GLY A 173 13.42 -10.46 -18.27
C GLY A 173 12.85 -9.69 -19.45
N THR A 174 11.65 -9.13 -19.35
CA THR A 174 11.09 -8.23 -20.36
C THR A 174 11.37 -6.76 -20.02
N PRO A 175 11.39 -5.84 -21.00
CA PRO A 175 11.54 -4.40 -20.73
C PRO A 175 10.45 -3.83 -19.81
N GLU A 176 9.27 -4.42 -19.82
CA GLU A 176 8.14 -4.04 -18.95
C GLU A 176 8.44 -4.41 -17.49
N TRP A 177 9.14 -5.52 -17.25
CA TRP A 177 9.58 -5.92 -15.91
C TRP A 177 10.54 -4.89 -15.30
N ASP A 178 11.44 -4.33 -16.11
CA ASP A 178 12.43 -3.34 -15.68
C ASP A 178 11.82 -2.01 -15.24
N ARG A 179 10.53 -1.75 -15.52
CA ARG A 179 9.82 -0.56 -15.02
C ARG A 179 9.87 -0.45 -13.49
N ALA A 180 10.00 -1.55 -12.76
CA ALA A 180 10.13 -1.53 -11.29
C ALA A 180 11.36 -0.75 -10.82
N GLN A 181 12.41 -0.63 -11.63
CA GLN A 181 13.64 0.09 -11.29
C GLN A 181 13.39 1.59 -10.99
N ILE A 182 12.31 2.17 -11.54
CA ILE A 182 11.96 3.57 -11.29
C ILE A 182 11.57 3.84 -9.83
N HIS A 183 11.11 2.80 -9.10
CA HIS A 183 10.68 2.93 -7.70
C HIS A 183 11.86 2.89 -6.70
N SER A 184 13.10 2.69 -7.17
CA SER A 184 14.26 2.69 -6.29
C SER A 184 14.67 4.10 -5.87
N ALA A 185 15.26 4.23 -4.65
CA ALA A 185 15.79 5.48 -4.13
C ALA A 185 14.74 6.63 -4.11
N ALA A 186 15.10 7.80 -4.65
CA ALA A 186 14.22 8.97 -4.79
C ALA A 186 13.89 9.27 -6.27
N ASN A 187 14.00 8.29 -7.17
CA ASN A 187 13.84 8.51 -8.60
C ASN A 187 12.53 9.20 -8.99
N LEU A 188 11.40 8.80 -8.38
CA LEU A 188 10.10 9.40 -8.70
C LEU A 188 9.98 10.86 -8.22
N LEU A 189 10.70 11.27 -7.17
CA LEU A 189 10.81 12.70 -6.81
C LEU A 189 11.57 13.47 -7.89
N HIS A 190 12.69 12.94 -8.36
CA HIS A 190 13.47 13.57 -9.44
C HIS A 190 12.66 13.66 -10.74
N VAL A 191 11.94 12.59 -11.10
CA VAL A 191 11.05 12.60 -12.28
C VAL A 191 9.91 13.60 -12.11
N THR A 192 9.27 13.66 -10.94
CA THR A 192 8.18 14.60 -10.65
C THR A 192 8.66 16.06 -10.80
N THR A 193 9.85 16.36 -10.28
CA THR A 193 10.47 17.67 -10.38
C THR A 193 10.77 18.02 -11.85
N ALA A 194 11.33 17.07 -12.59
CA ALA A 194 11.67 17.29 -14.01
C ALA A 194 10.44 17.45 -14.92
N LEU A 195 9.30 16.86 -14.55
CA LEU A 195 8.04 16.99 -15.27
C LEU A 195 7.24 18.25 -14.91
N GLU A 196 7.68 18.99 -13.91
CA GLU A 196 7.00 20.21 -13.43
C GLU A 196 5.49 19.98 -13.23
N VAL A 197 5.10 18.86 -12.58
CA VAL A 197 3.69 18.51 -12.38
C VAL A 197 2.99 19.62 -11.58
N PRO A 198 1.95 20.29 -12.15
CA PRO A 198 1.30 21.41 -11.47
C PRO A 198 0.67 21.01 -10.15
N ALA A 199 0.66 21.92 -9.17
CA ALA A 199 -0.02 21.69 -7.91
C ALA A 199 -1.50 21.31 -8.12
N GLY A 200 -1.98 20.28 -7.41
CA GLY A 200 -3.35 19.78 -7.53
C GLY A 200 -3.62 18.91 -8.76
N SER A 201 -2.65 18.75 -9.67
CA SER A 201 -2.74 17.79 -10.79
C SER A 201 -2.00 16.49 -10.47
N TRP A 202 -2.20 15.48 -11.34
CA TRP A 202 -1.53 14.19 -11.23
C TRP A 202 -1.26 13.59 -12.61
N ARG A 203 -0.35 12.64 -12.68
CA ARG A 203 -0.01 11.89 -13.89
C ARG A 203 0.02 10.41 -13.62
N ALA A 204 -0.49 9.62 -14.55
CA ALA A 204 -0.43 8.16 -14.49
C ALA A 204 0.79 7.65 -15.27
N TYR A 205 1.51 6.68 -14.71
CA TYR A 205 2.63 6.05 -15.41
C TYR A 205 2.57 4.52 -15.36
N GLN A 206 3.22 3.89 -16.33
CA GLN A 206 3.26 2.44 -16.48
C GLN A 206 4.16 1.82 -15.42
N VAL A 207 3.68 0.74 -14.82
CA VAL A 207 4.38 0.02 -13.75
C VAL A 207 4.44 -1.48 -14.06
N SER A 208 5.39 -2.16 -13.48
CA SER A 208 5.35 -3.63 -13.31
C SER A 208 4.69 -4.00 -12.00
N TRP A 209 5.08 -3.36 -10.91
CA TRP A 209 4.43 -3.39 -9.60
C TRP A 209 4.86 -2.17 -8.78
N ILE A 210 4.23 -1.96 -7.64
CA ILE A 210 4.53 -0.90 -6.68
C ILE A 210 4.54 -1.51 -5.28
N GLY A 211 5.57 -1.23 -4.48
CA GLY A 211 5.64 -1.63 -3.07
C GLY A 211 5.06 -0.57 -2.14
N GLY A 212 4.57 -0.99 -0.99
CA GLY A 212 4.29 -0.17 0.19
C GLY A 212 3.03 0.69 0.17
N CYS A 213 2.49 1.10 -1.00
CA CYS A 213 1.31 1.97 -1.07
C CYS A 213 0.50 1.71 -2.35
N VAL A 214 -0.47 0.80 -2.30
CA VAL A 214 -1.26 0.37 -3.47
C VAL A 214 -2.75 0.35 -3.19
N LEU A 215 -3.51 1.14 -3.94
CA LEU A 215 -4.96 1.22 -3.91
C LEU A 215 -5.57 0.33 -4.99
N TYR A 216 -6.39 -0.63 -4.58
CA TYR A 216 -7.08 -1.54 -5.50
C TYR A 216 -8.57 -1.22 -5.60
N ASP A 217 -9.15 -1.44 -6.78
CA ASP A 217 -10.56 -1.76 -6.89
C ASP A 217 -10.76 -3.16 -6.27
N ARG A 218 -11.41 -3.20 -5.11
CA ARG A 218 -11.54 -4.42 -4.32
C ARG A 218 -12.23 -5.55 -5.09
N ALA A 219 -13.25 -5.24 -5.88
CA ALA A 219 -13.96 -6.26 -6.66
C ALA A 219 -13.04 -6.91 -7.69
N LYS A 220 -12.22 -6.11 -8.38
CA LYS A 220 -11.24 -6.61 -9.35
C LYS A 220 -10.12 -7.40 -8.72
N LEU A 221 -9.63 -6.96 -7.53
CA LEU A 221 -8.64 -7.72 -6.77
C LEU A 221 -9.20 -9.10 -6.35
N VAL A 222 -10.43 -9.13 -5.82
CA VAL A 222 -11.10 -10.38 -5.42
C VAL A 222 -11.38 -11.28 -6.62
N GLU A 223 -11.85 -10.73 -7.75
CA GLU A 223 -12.02 -11.48 -9.01
C GLU A 223 -10.72 -12.14 -9.49
N CYS A 224 -9.58 -11.50 -9.25
CA CYS A 224 -8.26 -12.03 -9.56
C CYS A 224 -7.73 -13.03 -8.51
N GLY A 225 -8.51 -13.34 -7.47
CA GLY A 225 -8.15 -14.27 -6.40
C GLY A 225 -7.46 -13.61 -5.20
N GLY A 226 -7.30 -12.28 -5.20
CA GLY A 226 -6.71 -11.55 -4.08
C GLY A 226 -5.35 -12.10 -3.66
N PHE A 227 -5.24 -12.44 -2.38
CA PHE A 227 -4.06 -13.08 -1.80
C PHE A 227 -4.30 -14.56 -1.44
N ASP A 228 -5.35 -15.22 -1.97
CA ASP A 228 -5.70 -16.61 -1.65
C ASP A 228 -4.63 -17.64 -2.06
N PHE A 229 -3.68 -17.22 -2.88
CA PHE A 229 -2.50 -18.01 -3.22
C PHE A 229 -1.59 -18.32 -2.01
N TRP A 230 -1.80 -17.66 -0.86
CA TRP A 230 -1.06 -17.95 0.36
C TRP A 230 -1.08 -19.43 0.75
N ARG A 231 -2.12 -20.19 0.32
CA ARG A 231 -2.23 -21.63 0.54
C ARG A 231 -1.28 -22.48 -0.32
N ARG A 232 -0.65 -21.85 -1.32
CA ARG A 232 0.23 -22.50 -2.31
C ARG A 232 1.68 -22.07 -2.21
N VAL A 233 1.97 -21.08 -1.40
CA VAL A 233 3.32 -20.58 -1.16
C VAL A 233 3.78 -20.93 0.25
N PRO A 234 5.09 -21.16 0.49
CA PRO A 234 5.61 -21.38 1.85
C PRO A 234 5.31 -20.19 2.76
N GLU A 235 5.30 -20.40 4.07
CA GLU A 235 5.10 -19.30 5.03
C GLU A 235 6.23 -18.24 4.97
N ARG A 236 7.44 -18.66 4.56
CA ARG A 236 8.63 -17.81 4.38
C ARG A 236 8.73 -17.39 2.92
N HIS A 237 8.05 -16.34 2.57
CA HIS A 237 8.05 -15.77 1.22
C HIS A 237 8.10 -14.25 1.26
N GLN A 238 8.46 -13.66 0.13
CA GLN A 238 8.34 -12.25 -0.20
C GLN A 238 7.65 -12.09 -1.56
N GLY A 239 7.37 -10.85 -2.00
CA GLY A 239 6.80 -10.56 -3.32
C GLY A 239 5.35 -11.01 -3.48
N GLU A 240 4.59 -11.13 -2.40
CA GLU A 240 3.16 -11.44 -2.43
C GLU A 240 2.34 -10.29 -3.03
N ASP A 241 2.78 -9.06 -2.83
CA ASP A 241 2.21 -7.86 -3.44
C ASP A 241 2.46 -7.83 -4.94
N VAL A 242 3.67 -8.22 -5.38
CA VAL A 242 4.04 -8.41 -6.79
C VAL A 242 3.12 -9.45 -7.43
N ALA A 243 2.95 -10.63 -6.80
CA ALA A 243 2.12 -11.70 -7.31
C ALA A 243 0.66 -11.27 -7.52
N ALA A 244 0.07 -10.59 -6.53
CA ALA A 244 -1.29 -10.06 -6.62
C ALA A 244 -1.40 -9.00 -7.73
N GLN A 245 -0.46 -8.05 -7.80
CA GLN A 245 -0.46 -6.98 -8.79
C GLN A 245 -0.33 -7.52 -10.22
N LEU A 246 0.58 -8.46 -10.49
CA LEU A 246 0.74 -9.06 -11.81
C LEU A 246 -0.56 -9.72 -12.31
N THR A 247 -1.31 -10.35 -11.41
CA THR A 247 -2.58 -10.99 -11.75
C THR A 247 -3.66 -9.96 -12.07
N VAL A 248 -3.74 -8.88 -11.27
CA VAL A 248 -4.68 -7.77 -11.52
C VAL A 248 -4.28 -7.00 -12.78
N LEU A 249 -2.99 -6.71 -12.95
CA LEU A 249 -2.46 -6.00 -14.13
C LEU A 249 -2.82 -6.72 -15.44
N ALA A 250 -2.71 -8.07 -15.43
CA ALA A 250 -3.01 -8.89 -16.61
C ALA A 250 -4.48 -8.87 -17.03
N ARG A 251 -5.41 -8.49 -16.15
CA ARG A 251 -6.87 -8.47 -16.42
C ARG A 251 -7.45 -7.07 -16.48
N HIS A 252 -6.96 -6.16 -15.65
CA HIS A 252 -7.61 -4.87 -15.41
C HIS A 252 -6.68 -3.67 -15.58
N GLY A 253 -5.39 -3.91 -15.89
CA GLY A 253 -4.40 -2.84 -15.93
C GLY A 253 -4.11 -2.24 -14.55
N GLY A 254 -3.07 -1.41 -14.51
CA GLY A 254 -2.66 -0.70 -13.30
C GLY A 254 -1.76 0.49 -13.64
N ALA A 255 -1.58 1.39 -12.69
CA ALA A 255 -0.74 2.57 -12.87
C ALA A 255 -0.06 3.02 -11.58
N GLY A 256 1.11 3.62 -11.72
CA GLY A 256 1.66 4.49 -10.70
C GLY A 256 1.09 5.91 -10.85
N VAL A 257 1.09 6.68 -9.76
CA VAL A 257 0.60 8.06 -9.73
C VAL A 257 1.71 9.01 -9.27
N LEU A 258 1.85 10.14 -9.98
CA LEU A 258 2.74 11.25 -9.63
C LEU A 258 1.94 12.54 -9.41
N PRO A 259 2.35 13.41 -8.47
CA PRO A 259 3.38 13.15 -7.46
C PRO A 259 2.95 12.06 -6.51
N SER A 260 3.91 11.26 -5.99
CA SER A 260 3.58 10.16 -5.10
C SER A 260 3.06 10.66 -3.75
N GLY A 261 3.86 11.46 -3.04
CA GLY A 261 3.54 11.87 -1.67
C GLY A 261 3.59 10.72 -0.64
N ALA A 262 4.27 9.64 -0.97
CA ALA A 262 4.50 8.52 -0.07
C ALA A 262 6.00 8.40 0.25
N TYR A 263 6.34 8.43 1.54
CA TYR A 263 7.73 8.46 2.01
C TYR A 263 8.00 7.26 2.91
N HIS A 264 9.06 6.52 2.58
CA HIS A 264 9.52 5.38 3.35
C HIS A 264 10.31 5.85 4.58
N LEU A 265 10.05 5.28 5.73
CA LEU A 265 10.80 5.61 6.97
C LEU A 265 12.20 4.97 6.99
N GLU A 266 12.52 4.15 6.00
CA GLU A 266 13.81 3.46 5.83
C GLU A 266 14.21 2.61 7.04
N SER A 267 13.22 2.12 7.77
CA SER A 267 13.41 1.22 8.91
C SER A 267 13.88 -0.17 8.44
N PRO A 268 14.65 -0.90 9.26
CA PRO A 268 15.02 -2.27 8.94
C PRO A 268 13.79 -3.16 8.70
N THR A 269 13.88 -4.08 7.73
CA THR A 269 12.78 -5.01 7.44
C THR A 269 12.54 -5.97 8.61
N THR A 270 11.28 -6.26 8.90
CA THR A 270 10.88 -7.31 9.85
C THR A 270 10.76 -8.70 9.20
N VAL A 271 10.81 -8.77 7.87
CA VAL A 271 10.82 -10.01 7.10
C VAL A 271 12.27 -10.38 6.79
N THR A 272 12.91 -11.13 7.69
CA THR A 272 14.33 -11.51 7.57
C THR A 272 14.56 -12.77 6.74
N GLU A 273 13.55 -13.64 6.63
CA GLU A 273 13.60 -14.90 5.89
C GLU A 273 12.80 -14.74 4.59
N ARG A 274 13.51 -14.75 3.47
CA ARG A 274 12.98 -14.46 2.11
C ARG A 274 13.38 -15.57 1.14
N ASP A 275 13.06 -16.83 1.50
CA ASP A 275 13.55 -18.00 0.80
C ASP A 275 12.88 -18.17 -0.58
N VAL A 276 11.67 -17.66 -0.76
CA VAL A 276 10.87 -17.86 -1.97
C VAL A 276 10.19 -16.56 -2.40
N GLU A 277 10.31 -16.24 -3.67
CA GLU A 277 9.49 -15.22 -4.33
C GLU A 277 8.10 -15.80 -4.64
N ALA A 278 7.05 -15.22 -4.04
CA ALA A 278 5.69 -15.72 -4.20
C ALA A 278 5.23 -15.73 -5.67
N TRP A 279 5.62 -14.74 -6.45
CA TRP A 279 5.29 -14.66 -7.87
C TRP A 279 5.98 -15.74 -8.71
N GLU A 280 7.22 -16.17 -8.37
CA GLU A 280 7.90 -17.30 -9.04
C GLU A 280 7.20 -18.62 -8.76
N ALA A 281 6.78 -18.84 -7.51
CA ALA A 281 6.10 -20.05 -7.11
C ALA A 281 4.71 -20.24 -7.76
N LEU A 282 4.16 -19.19 -8.36
CA LEU A 282 2.82 -19.14 -8.96
C LEU A 282 2.83 -19.15 -10.51
N MET A 283 3.99 -18.93 -11.13
CA MET A 283 4.19 -19.02 -12.58
C MET A 283 4.45 -20.45 -13.02
#